data_8043d012175be72e005f232b741e423f
#
_entry.id   8043d012175be72e005f232b741e423f
#
_cell.length_a   1.000
_cell.length_b   1.000
_cell.length_c   1.000
_cell.angle_alpha   90.00
_cell.angle_beta   90.00
_cell.angle_gamma   90.00
#
_symmetry.space_group_name_H-M   'P 1'
#
loop_
_entity.id
_entity.type
_entity.pdbx_description
1 polymer ?
#
loop_
_entity_poly.entity_id
_entity_poly.type
_entity_poly.pdbx_seq_one_letter_code
_entity_poly.pdbx_strand_id
1 'polypeptide(L)'
;VLLLFQPAEENGSGSKAVLDTKVLDYYKIDKAFALHNIPGYPASAVLCKEDSFTCAVVSVSITLTGKTSHAAEPQKGISPIPATLNIVDELLRWNNTDIQSDDYFLSTIVEIHVGEEAYGVSAGNSVIRATLRAKTDKLLHQHAQQLKELVATECKRTPDLQHEMEWLEPFSANENDPQSVGMIKNAALRNNLPYIELQTPFSWGEDFGLFTQQYKGAIFGLGSGE
;
A
#
# COMPACT_ATOMS: atom_id res chain seq x y z
N VAL A 1 8.47 -8.56 29.38
CA VAL A 1 7.57 -8.50 28.19
C VAL A 1 6.66 -7.32 28.36
N LEU A 2 6.57 -6.46 27.35
CA LEU A 2 5.61 -5.38 27.21
C LEU A 2 4.52 -5.82 26.22
N LEU A 3 3.26 -5.67 26.61
CA LEU A 3 2.13 -5.89 25.71
C LEU A 3 1.59 -4.53 25.27
N LEU A 4 1.51 -4.34 23.96
CA LEU A 4 0.99 -3.14 23.32
C LEU A 4 -0.36 -3.46 22.67
N PHE A 5 -1.39 -2.70 23.01
CA PHE A 5 -2.69 -2.72 22.38
C PHE A 5 -2.88 -1.39 21.65
N GLN A 6 -2.83 -1.41 20.33
CA GLN A 6 -2.97 -0.20 19.52
C GLN A 6 -4.34 -0.14 18.83
N PRO A 7 -4.91 1.05 18.64
CA PRO A 7 -6.10 1.26 17.80
C PRO A 7 -5.71 1.49 16.34
N ALA A 8 -6.70 1.52 15.44
CA ALA A 8 -6.61 2.06 14.08
C ALA A 8 -5.54 1.41 13.20
N GLU A 9 -5.35 0.08 13.32
CA GLU A 9 -4.48 -0.69 12.43
C GLU A 9 -4.99 -0.63 10.99
N GLU A 10 -6.30 -0.84 10.76
CA GLU A 10 -6.96 -0.97 9.45
C GLU A 10 -6.78 0.22 8.49
N ASN A 11 -6.40 1.38 9.00
CA ASN A 11 -6.12 2.58 8.20
C ASN A 11 -4.65 3.02 8.23
N GLY A 12 -3.76 2.19 8.79
CA GLY A 12 -2.32 2.43 8.86
C GLY A 12 -1.88 3.54 9.82
N SER A 13 -2.79 4.07 10.66
CA SER A 13 -2.47 5.21 11.54
C SER A 13 -2.05 4.82 12.96
N GLY A 14 -2.33 3.58 13.37
CA GLY A 14 -2.16 3.12 14.74
C GLY A 14 -0.70 3.08 15.19
N SER A 15 0.15 2.40 14.47
CA SER A 15 1.58 2.31 14.77
C SER A 15 2.24 3.68 14.79
N LYS A 16 1.92 4.53 13.80
CA LYS A 16 2.44 5.90 13.76
C LYS A 16 2.02 6.69 14.99
N ALA A 17 0.74 6.65 15.37
CA ALA A 17 0.24 7.35 16.54
C ALA A 17 0.95 6.92 17.82
N VAL A 18 1.19 5.60 18.00
CA VAL A 18 1.93 5.09 19.15
C VAL A 18 3.38 5.58 19.14
N LEU A 19 4.09 5.47 18.02
CA LEU A 19 5.49 5.89 17.91
C LEU A 19 5.66 7.39 18.12
N ASP A 20 4.75 8.21 17.62
CA ASP A 20 4.77 9.67 17.81
C ASP A 20 4.61 10.09 19.27
N THR A 21 3.97 9.28 20.12
CA THR A 21 3.87 9.57 21.57
C THR A 21 5.21 9.44 22.29
N LYS A 22 6.17 8.74 21.70
CA LYS A 22 7.48 8.40 22.31
C LYS A 22 7.37 7.65 23.64
N VAL A 23 6.21 7.08 23.95
CA VAL A 23 6.01 6.32 25.20
C VAL A 23 6.91 5.09 25.26
N LEU A 24 7.25 4.53 24.11
CA LEU A 24 8.12 3.36 24.00
C LEU A 24 9.59 3.69 24.35
N ASP A 25 10.00 4.94 24.26
CA ASP A 25 11.36 5.39 24.60
C ASP A 25 11.69 5.21 26.11
N TYR A 26 10.65 5.10 26.95
CA TYR A 26 10.83 4.77 28.37
C TYR A 26 11.24 3.31 28.62
N TYR A 27 11.14 2.46 27.59
CA TYR A 27 11.44 1.03 27.70
C TYR A 27 12.64 0.67 26.85
N LYS A 28 13.48 -0.22 27.37
CA LYS A 28 14.55 -0.83 26.58
C LYS A 28 13.96 -1.97 25.75
N ILE A 29 13.56 -1.68 24.53
CA ILE A 29 12.97 -2.66 23.62
C ILE A 29 14.09 -3.30 22.80
N ASP A 30 14.31 -4.59 22.99
CA ASP A 30 15.27 -5.37 22.23
C ASP A 30 14.65 -5.87 20.92
N LYS A 31 13.38 -6.28 20.95
CA LYS A 31 12.66 -6.83 19.80
C LYS A 31 11.16 -6.56 19.91
N ALA A 32 10.53 -6.34 18.76
CA ALA A 32 9.07 -6.20 18.62
C ALA A 32 8.50 -7.41 17.84
N PHE A 33 7.35 -7.92 18.29
CA PHE A 33 6.64 -9.01 17.62
C PHE A 33 5.17 -8.67 17.47
N ALA A 34 4.60 -9.05 16.31
CA ALA A 34 3.17 -9.01 16.07
C ALA A 34 2.70 -10.36 15.51
N LEU A 35 1.40 -10.63 15.67
CA LEU A 35 0.74 -11.82 15.19
C LEU A 35 -0.48 -11.42 14.36
N HIS A 36 -0.63 -12.02 13.18
CA HIS A 36 -1.82 -11.91 12.36
C HIS A 36 -2.47 -13.27 12.15
N ASN A 37 -3.79 -13.37 12.21
CA ASN A 37 -4.49 -14.60 11.84
C ASN A 37 -4.52 -14.74 10.31
N ILE A 38 -4.23 -15.93 9.79
CA ILE A 38 -4.16 -16.19 8.35
C ILE A 38 -5.13 -17.31 7.98
N PRO A 39 -6.30 -16.98 7.37
CA PRO A 39 -7.22 -18.00 6.85
C PRO A 39 -6.59 -18.74 5.66
N GLY A 40 -7.09 -19.96 5.40
CA GLY A 40 -6.60 -20.81 4.32
C GLY A 40 -5.33 -21.61 4.66
N TYR A 41 -4.79 -21.47 5.87
CA TYR A 41 -3.70 -22.30 6.39
C TYR A 41 -4.18 -23.16 7.56
N PRO A 42 -3.56 -24.34 7.80
CA PRO A 42 -3.98 -25.23 8.88
C PRO A 42 -4.05 -24.51 10.22
N ALA A 43 -5.12 -24.78 10.98
CA ALA A 43 -5.29 -24.18 12.30
C ALA A 43 -4.08 -24.42 13.18
N SER A 44 -3.66 -23.38 13.90
CA SER A 44 -2.47 -23.36 14.77
C SER A 44 -1.11 -23.48 14.06
N ALA A 45 -1.07 -23.52 12.73
CA ALA A 45 0.20 -23.42 12.02
C ALA A 45 0.81 -22.02 12.18
N VAL A 46 2.08 -21.94 12.54
CA VAL A 46 2.84 -20.69 12.60
C VAL A 46 3.49 -20.43 11.25
N LEU A 47 3.15 -19.33 10.62
CA LEU A 47 3.66 -18.93 9.32
C LEU A 47 4.64 -17.77 9.48
N CYS A 48 5.83 -17.88 8.92
CA CYS A 48 6.81 -16.82 8.98
C CYS A 48 7.78 -16.88 7.80
N LYS A 49 8.47 -15.80 7.53
CA LYS A 49 9.62 -15.75 6.62
C LYS A 49 10.55 -14.61 7.01
N GLU A 50 11.79 -14.70 6.59
CA GLU A 50 12.77 -13.63 6.67
C GLU A 50 12.48 -12.56 5.61
N ASP A 51 12.99 -11.36 5.81
CA ASP A 51 12.78 -10.18 4.95
C ASP A 51 11.31 -9.79 4.84
N SER A 52 10.85 -9.39 3.67
CA SER A 52 9.47 -8.90 3.47
C SER A 52 8.42 -9.97 3.79
N PHE A 53 7.63 -9.77 4.82
CA PHE A 53 6.48 -10.60 5.19
C PHE A 53 5.18 -10.08 4.56
N THR A 54 4.98 -8.75 4.58
CA THR A 54 3.90 -8.06 3.85
C THR A 54 4.47 -6.93 3.00
N CYS A 55 3.77 -6.56 1.94
CA CYS A 55 4.16 -5.49 1.04
C CYS A 55 3.94 -4.10 1.64
N ALA A 56 4.68 -3.12 1.12
CA ALA A 56 4.33 -1.71 1.29
C ALA A 56 3.10 -1.38 0.44
N VAL A 57 2.19 -0.57 0.99
CA VAL A 57 0.91 -0.20 0.33
C VAL A 57 0.65 1.30 0.52
N VAL A 58 0.08 1.94 -0.49
CA VAL A 58 -0.50 3.29 -0.37
C VAL A 58 -1.64 3.45 -1.35
N SER A 59 -2.69 4.13 -0.93
CA SER A 59 -3.77 4.55 -1.80
C SER A 59 -3.55 5.97 -2.30
N VAL A 60 -4.05 6.28 -3.49
CA VAL A 60 -3.98 7.62 -4.09
C VAL A 60 -5.32 7.99 -4.72
N SER A 61 -5.73 9.23 -4.50
CA SER A 61 -6.82 9.88 -5.21
C SER A 61 -6.24 11.01 -6.06
N ILE A 62 -6.45 10.96 -7.38
CA ILE A 62 -5.99 11.96 -8.35
C ILE A 62 -7.22 12.65 -8.90
N THR A 63 -7.34 13.95 -8.62
CA THR A 63 -8.42 14.80 -9.15
C THR A 63 -7.87 15.67 -10.25
N LEU A 64 -8.50 15.64 -11.43
CA LEU A 64 -8.18 16.52 -12.55
C LEU A 64 -9.34 17.49 -12.75
N THR A 65 -9.03 18.78 -12.75
CA THR A 65 -10.02 19.86 -12.89
C THR A 65 -9.71 20.70 -14.11
N GLY A 66 -10.60 20.65 -15.08
CA GLY A 66 -10.59 21.45 -16.28
C GLY A 66 -11.84 22.35 -16.35
N LYS A 67 -12.50 22.37 -17.51
CA LYS A 67 -13.67 23.22 -17.77
C LYS A 67 -14.66 22.50 -18.69
N THR A 68 -15.92 22.49 -18.29
CA THR A 68 -17.02 22.01 -19.13
C THR A 68 -17.29 22.95 -20.31
N SER A 69 -17.85 22.44 -21.38
CA SER A 69 -18.37 23.22 -22.52
C SER A 69 -19.57 22.52 -23.15
N HIS A 70 -20.23 23.19 -24.10
CA HIS A 70 -21.25 22.53 -24.89
C HIS A 70 -20.65 21.37 -25.68
N ALA A 71 -21.31 20.20 -25.74
CA ALA A 71 -20.78 18.99 -26.39
C ALA A 71 -20.52 19.21 -27.93
N ALA A 72 -21.20 20.15 -28.58
CA ALA A 72 -20.94 20.55 -29.97
C ALA A 72 -19.71 21.48 -30.12
N GLU A 73 -19.18 22.02 -29.03
CA GLU A 73 -18.06 22.97 -29.01
C GLU A 73 -17.00 22.57 -27.98
N PRO A 74 -16.48 21.31 -28.05
CA PRO A 74 -15.58 20.79 -27.03
C PRO A 74 -14.26 21.57 -26.91
N GLN A 75 -13.86 22.27 -27.98
CA GLN A 75 -12.65 23.12 -27.99
C GLN A 75 -12.78 24.40 -27.11
N LYS A 76 -13.95 24.70 -26.60
CA LYS A 76 -14.18 25.81 -25.63
C LYS A 76 -14.05 25.34 -24.17
N GLY A 77 -13.97 24.06 -23.96
CA GLY A 77 -13.72 23.41 -22.66
C GLY A 77 -12.25 23.01 -22.47
N ILE A 78 -11.98 22.45 -21.32
CA ILE A 78 -10.70 21.83 -20.95
C ILE A 78 -11.04 20.43 -20.45
N SER A 79 -10.89 19.44 -21.33
CA SER A 79 -11.28 18.06 -21.00
C SER A 79 -10.15 17.33 -20.26
N PRO A 80 -10.42 16.69 -19.10
CA PRO A 80 -9.45 15.85 -18.40
C PRO A 80 -9.28 14.48 -19.05
N ILE A 81 -10.15 14.07 -19.98
CA ILE A 81 -10.24 12.70 -20.51
C ILE A 81 -8.90 12.19 -21.06
N PRO A 82 -8.17 12.92 -21.93
CA PRO A 82 -6.91 12.40 -22.45
C PRO A 82 -5.87 12.12 -21.36
N ALA A 83 -5.73 13.04 -20.39
CA ALA A 83 -4.82 12.87 -19.25
C ALA A 83 -5.25 11.68 -18.37
N THR A 84 -6.55 11.55 -18.07
CA THR A 84 -7.11 10.44 -17.30
C THR A 84 -6.77 9.09 -17.93
N LEU A 85 -7.01 8.94 -19.24
CA LEU A 85 -6.76 7.68 -19.96
C LEU A 85 -5.26 7.34 -19.97
N ASN A 86 -4.39 8.32 -20.21
CA ASN A 86 -2.95 8.09 -20.22
C ASN A 86 -2.42 7.71 -18.84
N ILE A 87 -2.87 8.37 -17.76
CA ILE A 87 -2.47 8.04 -16.39
C ILE A 87 -2.89 6.61 -16.03
N VAL A 88 -4.12 6.22 -16.35
CA VAL A 88 -4.63 4.87 -16.08
C VAL A 88 -3.86 3.82 -16.88
N ASP A 89 -3.64 4.04 -18.17
CA ASP A 89 -2.92 3.12 -19.04
C ASP A 89 -1.47 2.91 -18.56
N GLU A 90 -0.76 3.96 -18.19
CA GLU A 90 0.59 3.85 -17.65
C GLU A 90 0.63 3.15 -16.29
N LEU A 91 -0.29 3.44 -15.38
CA LEU A 91 -0.40 2.72 -14.10
C LEU A 91 -0.57 1.22 -14.31
N LEU A 92 -1.41 0.81 -15.27
CA LEU A 92 -1.62 -0.60 -15.59
C LEU A 92 -0.39 -1.24 -16.25
N ARG A 93 0.38 -0.50 -17.05
CA ARG A 93 1.61 -0.99 -17.70
C ARG A 93 2.76 -1.19 -16.71
N TRP A 94 2.80 -0.46 -15.60
CA TRP A 94 3.85 -0.61 -14.60
C TRP A 94 3.74 -1.90 -13.79
N ASN A 95 2.61 -2.61 -13.87
CA ASN A 95 2.38 -3.81 -13.09
C ASN A 95 3.40 -4.91 -13.43
N ASN A 96 4.10 -5.39 -12.42
CA ASN A 96 4.81 -6.65 -12.37
C ASN A 96 4.18 -7.50 -11.27
N THR A 97 3.33 -8.45 -11.66
CA THR A 97 2.51 -9.25 -10.74
C THR A 97 3.22 -10.48 -10.18
N ASP A 98 4.48 -10.71 -10.57
CA ASP A 98 5.28 -11.79 -9.98
C ASP A 98 5.76 -11.40 -8.58
N ILE A 99 5.05 -11.87 -7.55
CA ILE A 99 5.35 -11.59 -6.14
C ILE A 99 6.74 -12.12 -5.70
N GLN A 100 7.37 -13.02 -6.46
CA GLN A 100 8.73 -13.49 -6.19
C GLN A 100 9.77 -12.49 -6.70
N SER A 101 9.43 -11.68 -7.70
CA SER A 101 10.32 -10.66 -8.24
C SER A 101 10.67 -9.59 -7.21
N ASP A 102 11.92 -9.11 -7.24
CA ASP A 102 12.33 -7.96 -6.44
C ASP A 102 11.68 -6.65 -6.92
N ASP A 103 11.25 -6.63 -8.19
CA ASP A 103 10.54 -5.50 -8.81
C ASP A 103 9.01 -5.68 -8.76
N TYR A 104 8.49 -6.52 -7.84
CA TYR A 104 7.04 -6.67 -7.67
C TYR A 104 6.38 -5.32 -7.42
N PHE A 105 5.49 -4.94 -8.30
CA PHE A 105 4.64 -3.77 -8.19
C PHE A 105 3.26 -4.05 -8.73
N LEU A 106 2.24 -3.67 -7.99
CA LEU A 106 0.85 -3.81 -8.38
C LEU A 106 0.11 -2.48 -8.16
N SER A 107 -0.46 -1.94 -9.23
CA SER A 107 -1.46 -0.87 -9.16
C SER A 107 -2.84 -1.47 -9.42
N THR A 108 -3.75 -1.26 -8.49
CA THR A 108 -5.16 -1.62 -8.66
C THR A 108 -5.96 -0.34 -8.82
N ILE A 109 -6.55 -0.14 -10.00
CA ILE A 109 -7.49 0.97 -10.19
C ILE A 109 -8.79 0.61 -9.47
N VAL A 110 -9.15 1.43 -8.49
CA VAL A 110 -10.35 1.23 -7.65
C VAL A 110 -11.55 1.96 -8.23
N GLU A 111 -11.32 3.17 -8.79
CA GLU A 111 -12.37 3.99 -9.36
C GLU A 111 -11.83 4.88 -10.48
N ILE A 112 -12.61 5.05 -11.53
CA ILE A 112 -12.45 6.09 -12.53
C ILE A 112 -13.81 6.76 -12.68
N HIS A 113 -13.87 8.05 -12.33
CA HIS A 113 -15.07 8.87 -12.54
C HIS A 113 -14.72 10.03 -13.47
N VAL A 114 -15.51 10.28 -14.50
CA VAL A 114 -15.26 11.35 -15.49
C VAL A 114 -16.57 12.05 -15.86
N GLY A 115 -16.62 13.34 -15.60
CA GLY A 115 -17.76 14.18 -15.96
C GLY A 115 -19.03 13.85 -15.19
N GLU A 116 -20.16 14.12 -15.82
CA GLU A 116 -21.50 13.94 -15.28
C GLU A 116 -22.41 13.26 -16.31
N GLU A 117 -23.53 12.72 -15.88
CA GLU A 117 -24.54 12.14 -16.78
C GLU A 117 -25.30 13.26 -17.51
N ALA A 118 -24.67 13.86 -18.53
CA ALA A 118 -25.24 14.96 -19.31
C ALA A 118 -24.75 14.95 -20.76
N TYR A 119 -25.59 14.50 -21.72
CA TYR A 119 -25.19 14.35 -23.12
C TYR A 119 -24.86 15.68 -23.85
N GLY A 120 -25.34 16.80 -23.33
CA GLY A 120 -25.12 18.12 -23.92
C GLY A 120 -23.86 18.84 -23.42
N VAL A 121 -23.10 18.24 -22.52
CA VAL A 121 -21.98 18.90 -21.84
C VAL A 121 -20.72 18.00 -21.93
N SER A 122 -19.57 18.59 -22.29
CA SER A 122 -18.27 17.90 -22.23
C SER A 122 -17.78 17.79 -20.79
N ALA A 123 -17.07 16.71 -20.49
CA ALA A 123 -16.48 16.49 -19.17
C ALA A 123 -15.44 17.59 -18.84
N GLY A 124 -15.55 18.17 -17.64
CA GLY A 124 -14.62 19.16 -17.11
C GLY A 124 -13.87 18.71 -15.86
N ASN A 125 -14.18 17.52 -15.32
CA ASN A 125 -13.52 16.93 -14.17
C ASN A 125 -13.33 15.43 -14.31
N SER A 126 -12.35 14.89 -13.60
CA SER A 126 -12.22 13.45 -13.40
C SER A 126 -11.55 13.14 -12.06
N VAL A 127 -11.82 11.93 -11.55
CA VAL A 127 -11.18 11.35 -10.37
C VAL A 127 -10.69 9.95 -10.72
N ILE A 128 -9.43 9.67 -10.37
CA ILE A 128 -8.84 8.33 -10.45
C ILE A 128 -8.46 7.93 -9.04
N ARG A 129 -8.92 6.77 -8.56
CA ARG A 129 -8.48 6.18 -7.30
C ARG A 129 -7.78 4.87 -7.56
N ALA A 130 -6.61 4.72 -6.96
CA ALA A 130 -5.81 3.52 -7.09
C ALA A 130 -5.14 3.14 -5.78
N THR A 131 -4.93 1.84 -5.56
CA THR A 131 -4.05 1.31 -4.51
C THR A 131 -2.79 0.79 -5.15
N LEU A 132 -1.64 1.26 -4.67
CA LEU A 132 -0.31 0.87 -5.11
C LEU A 132 0.32 -0.06 -4.07
N ARG A 133 0.94 -1.14 -4.53
CA ARG A 133 1.61 -2.14 -3.70
C ARG A 133 2.98 -2.43 -4.26
N ALA A 134 3.98 -2.55 -3.40
CA ALA A 134 5.32 -2.96 -3.79
C ALA A 134 5.96 -3.82 -2.71
N LYS A 135 6.92 -4.66 -3.09
CA LYS A 135 7.63 -5.54 -2.16
C LYS A 135 8.37 -4.79 -1.05
N THR A 136 8.82 -3.55 -1.34
CA THR A 136 9.58 -2.71 -0.41
C THR A 136 9.10 -1.26 -0.43
N ASP A 137 9.31 -0.54 0.67
CA ASP A 137 9.03 0.90 0.75
C ASP A 137 9.79 1.69 -0.32
N LYS A 138 11.05 1.33 -0.57
CA LYS A 138 11.88 2.00 -1.58
C LYS A 138 11.24 1.91 -2.96
N LEU A 139 10.80 0.73 -3.36
CA LEU A 139 10.17 0.52 -4.67
C LEU A 139 8.84 1.26 -4.75
N LEU A 140 8.02 1.22 -3.68
CA LEU A 140 6.77 1.96 -3.61
C LEU A 140 7.00 3.47 -3.77
N HIS A 141 7.97 4.03 -3.06
CA HIS A 141 8.30 5.45 -3.18
C HIS A 141 8.77 5.85 -4.58
N GLN A 142 9.55 4.97 -5.27
CA GLN A 142 9.97 5.22 -6.65
C GLN A 142 8.75 5.32 -7.59
N HIS A 143 7.80 4.37 -7.51
CA HIS A 143 6.59 4.41 -8.33
C HIS A 143 5.67 5.57 -7.95
N ALA A 144 5.56 5.90 -6.66
CA ALA A 144 4.79 7.07 -6.23
C ALA A 144 5.37 8.37 -6.79
N GLN A 145 6.70 8.50 -6.85
CA GLN A 145 7.35 9.65 -7.46
C GLN A 145 7.15 9.68 -8.98
N GLN A 146 7.28 8.54 -9.66
CA GLN A 146 6.99 8.43 -11.09
C GLN A 146 5.54 8.83 -11.40
N LEU A 147 4.59 8.43 -10.54
CA LEU A 147 3.18 8.81 -10.72
C LEU A 147 2.97 10.33 -10.60
N LYS A 148 3.63 10.98 -9.63
CA LYS A 148 3.58 12.45 -9.51
C LYS A 148 4.09 13.15 -10.79
N GLU A 149 5.19 12.66 -11.33
CA GLU A 149 5.80 13.20 -12.54
C GLU A 149 4.92 12.94 -13.78
N LEU A 150 4.31 11.76 -13.88
CA LEU A 150 3.37 11.40 -14.92
C LEU A 150 2.16 12.35 -14.90
N VAL A 151 1.49 12.49 -13.74
CA VAL A 151 0.31 13.36 -13.59
C VAL A 151 0.65 14.81 -13.96
N ALA A 152 1.76 15.34 -13.45
CA ALA A 152 2.20 16.69 -13.77
C ALA A 152 2.51 16.86 -15.27
N THR A 153 3.06 15.83 -15.92
CA THR A 153 3.39 15.84 -17.35
C THR A 153 2.12 15.81 -18.20
N GLU A 154 1.17 14.93 -17.86
CA GLU A 154 -0.09 14.83 -18.62
C GLU A 154 -0.92 16.11 -18.49
N CYS A 155 -0.95 16.72 -17.30
CA CYS A 155 -1.65 18.00 -17.13
C CYS A 155 -1.02 19.15 -17.92
N LYS A 156 0.32 19.20 -18.03
CA LYS A 156 1.01 20.20 -18.85
C LYS A 156 0.71 20.08 -20.35
N ARG A 157 0.32 18.91 -20.84
CA ARG A 157 -0.08 18.70 -22.24
C ARG A 157 -1.45 19.33 -22.57
N THR A 158 -2.29 19.57 -21.54
CA THR A 158 -3.58 20.21 -21.69
C THR A 158 -3.53 21.57 -20.98
N PRO A 159 -3.42 22.69 -21.69
CA PRO A 159 -3.35 24.01 -21.07
C PRO A 159 -4.49 24.24 -20.08
N ASP A 160 -4.18 24.83 -18.93
CA ASP A 160 -5.11 25.17 -17.84
C ASP A 160 -5.77 23.97 -17.13
N LEU A 161 -5.41 22.71 -17.45
CA LEU A 161 -5.83 21.55 -16.67
C LEU A 161 -5.09 21.54 -15.32
N GLN A 162 -5.85 21.58 -14.23
CA GLN A 162 -5.32 21.50 -12.87
C GLN A 162 -5.35 20.07 -12.35
N HIS A 163 -4.49 19.74 -11.38
CA HIS A 163 -4.52 18.47 -10.69
C HIS A 163 -4.25 18.60 -9.20
N GLU A 164 -4.82 17.69 -8.45
CA GLU A 164 -4.56 17.47 -7.02
C GLU A 164 -4.34 15.99 -6.78
N MET A 165 -3.42 15.65 -5.88
CA MET A 165 -3.14 14.27 -5.49
C MET A 165 -3.18 14.15 -3.98
N GLU A 166 -4.02 13.26 -3.48
CA GLU A 166 -4.12 12.91 -2.07
C GLU A 166 -3.63 11.47 -1.86
N TRP A 167 -2.71 11.30 -0.90
CA TRP A 167 -2.16 10.00 -0.52
C TRP A 167 -2.80 9.54 0.78
N LEU A 168 -3.28 8.30 0.82
CA LEU A 168 -4.14 7.76 1.86
C LEU A 168 -3.63 6.38 2.29
N GLU A 169 -3.88 6.02 3.54
CA GLU A 169 -3.66 4.68 4.09
C GLU A 169 -2.26 4.11 3.79
N PRO A 170 -1.19 4.77 4.24
CA PRO A 170 0.16 4.27 4.00
C PRO A 170 0.50 3.13 4.97
N PHE A 171 0.93 2.00 4.42
CA PHE A 171 1.48 0.86 5.15
C PHE A 171 2.91 0.62 4.68
N SER A 172 3.86 0.61 5.60
CA SER A 172 5.24 0.22 5.29
C SER A 172 5.37 -1.29 5.16
N ALA A 173 6.30 -1.75 4.32
CA ALA A 173 6.62 -3.16 4.24
C ALA A 173 7.05 -3.69 5.62
N ASN A 174 6.56 -4.87 5.98
CA ASN A 174 7.03 -5.55 7.19
C ASN A 174 8.27 -6.38 6.86
N GLU A 175 9.44 -5.88 7.22
CA GLU A 175 10.72 -6.56 7.04
C GLU A 175 11.11 -7.28 8.33
N ASN A 176 11.03 -8.60 8.29
CA ASN A 176 11.32 -9.46 9.44
C ASN A 176 12.83 -9.67 9.63
N ASP A 177 13.33 -9.37 10.83
CA ASP A 177 14.71 -9.66 11.23
C ASP A 177 14.96 -11.17 11.31
N PRO A 178 16.00 -11.74 10.64
CA PRO A 178 16.25 -13.18 10.60
C PRO A 178 16.38 -13.82 11.97
N GLN A 179 17.03 -13.14 12.93
CA GLN A 179 17.15 -13.66 14.30
C GLN A 179 15.78 -13.74 14.98
N SER A 180 14.89 -12.79 14.74
CA SER A 180 13.53 -12.78 15.27
C SER A 180 12.67 -13.89 14.66
N VAL A 181 12.81 -14.15 13.36
CA VAL A 181 12.19 -15.30 12.68
C VAL A 181 12.67 -16.63 13.28
N GLY A 182 13.99 -16.77 13.54
CA GLY A 182 14.53 -17.93 14.22
C GLY A 182 13.96 -18.14 15.64
N MET A 183 13.69 -17.07 16.37
CA MET A 183 13.03 -17.14 17.69
C MET A 183 11.59 -17.66 17.58
N ILE A 184 10.82 -17.16 16.59
CA ILE A 184 9.44 -17.60 16.32
C ILE A 184 9.44 -19.10 15.95
N LYS A 185 10.31 -19.52 15.02
CA LYS A 185 10.46 -20.93 14.60
C LYS A 185 10.76 -21.84 15.79
N ASN A 186 11.74 -21.48 16.62
CA ASN A 186 12.08 -22.23 17.81
C ASN A 186 10.93 -22.29 18.83
N ALA A 187 10.19 -21.20 19.01
CA ALA A 187 9.03 -21.16 19.89
C ALA A 187 7.90 -22.09 19.38
N ALA A 188 7.60 -22.06 18.10
CA ALA A 188 6.63 -22.96 17.47
C ALA A 188 7.00 -24.44 17.71
N LEU A 189 8.25 -24.83 17.40
CA LEU A 189 8.72 -26.20 17.57
C LEU A 189 8.68 -26.65 19.03
N ARG A 190 9.08 -25.82 19.99
CA ARG A 190 9.02 -26.13 21.42
C ARG A 190 7.59 -26.37 21.95
N ASN A 191 6.62 -25.75 21.30
CA ASN A 191 5.20 -25.89 21.65
C ASN A 191 4.49 -26.94 20.78
N ASN A 192 5.21 -27.72 19.98
CA ASN A 192 4.67 -28.71 19.05
C ASN A 192 3.65 -28.12 18.05
N LEU A 193 3.85 -26.86 17.66
CA LEU A 193 3.03 -26.21 16.63
C LEU A 193 3.66 -26.44 15.26
N PRO A 194 2.85 -26.70 14.21
CA PRO A 194 3.36 -26.74 12.84
C PRO A 194 4.00 -25.39 12.47
N TYR A 195 5.16 -25.43 11.81
CA TYR A 195 5.82 -24.24 11.29
C TYR A 195 5.88 -24.30 9.76
N ILE A 196 5.42 -23.26 9.11
CA ILE A 196 5.42 -23.11 7.65
C ILE A 196 6.29 -21.92 7.30
N GLU A 197 7.37 -22.19 6.59
CA GLU A 197 8.25 -21.15 6.04
C GLU A 197 7.68 -20.68 4.70
N LEU A 198 7.23 -19.42 4.67
CA LEU A 198 6.66 -18.82 3.46
C LEU A 198 7.76 -18.51 2.46
N GLN A 199 7.47 -18.75 1.18
CA GLN A 199 8.39 -18.47 0.08
C GLN A 199 8.22 -17.05 -0.47
N THR A 200 7.02 -16.50 -0.34
CA THR A 200 6.66 -15.17 -0.85
C THR A 200 6.04 -14.32 0.25
N PRO A 201 6.17 -13.00 0.19
CA PRO A 201 5.42 -12.12 1.07
C PRO A 201 3.93 -12.16 0.73
N PHE A 202 3.11 -11.70 1.66
CA PHE A 202 1.73 -11.35 1.37
C PHE A 202 1.67 -10.00 0.64
N SER A 203 0.74 -9.86 -0.30
CA SER A 203 0.57 -8.61 -1.08
C SER A 203 -0.23 -7.52 -0.35
N TRP A 204 -0.83 -7.84 0.79
CA TRP A 204 -1.50 -6.84 1.64
C TRP A 204 -0.50 -6.12 2.55
N GLY A 205 -0.93 -5.02 3.16
CA GLY A 205 -0.13 -4.19 4.07
C GLY A 205 -0.58 -4.37 5.51
N GLU A 206 0.33 -4.05 6.43
CA GLU A 206 0.14 -4.04 7.89
C GLU A 206 0.91 -2.88 8.49
N ASP A 207 0.35 -2.20 9.47
CA ASP A 207 0.99 -1.01 10.03
C ASP A 207 2.18 -1.34 10.95
N PHE A 208 2.35 -2.60 11.36
CA PHE A 208 3.50 -3.07 12.13
C PHE A 208 4.85 -2.82 11.44
N GLY A 209 4.87 -2.58 10.12
CA GLY A 209 6.07 -2.22 9.36
C GLY A 209 6.80 -1.00 9.93
N LEU A 210 6.11 -0.05 10.54
CA LEU A 210 6.74 1.07 11.23
C LEU A 210 7.51 0.65 12.48
N PHE A 211 7.08 -0.40 13.19
CA PHE A 211 7.84 -0.96 14.30
C PHE A 211 9.09 -1.71 13.82
N THR A 212 9.01 -2.47 12.72
CA THR A 212 10.18 -3.18 12.19
C THR A 212 11.24 -2.23 11.63
N GLN A 213 10.87 -1.03 11.22
CA GLN A 213 11.83 0.03 10.85
C GLN A 213 12.58 0.61 12.06
N GLN A 214 11.97 0.62 13.24
CA GLN A 214 12.57 1.21 14.45
C GLN A 214 13.22 0.18 15.37
N TYR A 215 12.66 -1.02 15.45
CA TYR A 215 13.11 -2.10 16.31
C TYR A 215 13.36 -3.38 15.48
N LYS A 216 14.37 -4.16 15.87
CA LYS A 216 14.45 -5.53 15.36
C LYS A 216 13.19 -6.29 15.76
N GLY A 217 12.66 -7.10 14.87
CA GLY A 217 11.42 -7.80 15.19
C GLY A 217 10.90 -8.61 14.04
N ALA A 218 9.75 -9.19 14.21
CA ALA A 218 9.05 -9.88 13.15
C ALA A 218 7.55 -9.95 13.40
N ILE A 219 6.78 -9.85 12.33
CA ILE A 219 5.39 -10.26 12.28
C ILE A 219 5.31 -11.70 11.78
N PHE A 220 4.39 -12.47 12.33
CA PHE A 220 4.14 -13.84 11.91
C PHE A 220 2.66 -14.15 11.83
N GLY A 221 2.31 -15.11 10.99
CA GLY A 221 0.95 -15.59 10.84
C GLY A 221 0.61 -16.72 11.77
N LEU A 222 -0.65 -16.83 12.13
CA LEU A 222 -1.24 -18.00 12.76
C LEU A 222 -2.38 -18.50 11.85
N GLY A 223 -2.23 -19.73 11.35
CA GLY A 223 -3.28 -20.37 10.55
C GLY A 223 -4.55 -20.50 11.36
N SER A 224 -5.68 -20.10 10.79
CA SER A 224 -7.00 -20.13 11.43
C SER A 224 -7.94 -21.19 10.84
N GLY A 225 -7.45 -22.01 9.91
CA GLY A 225 -8.26 -22.98 9.17
C GLY A 225 -8.93 -22.39 7.93
N GLU A 226 -9.87 -23.14 7.34
CA GLU A 226 -10.71 -22.72 6.22
C GLU A 226 -11.86 -21.81 6.67
#